data_76f263c17aa1aa08bc6d9c4227172cd6
#
_entry.id   76f263c17aa1aa08bc6d9c4227172cd6
#
_cell.length_a   1.000
_cell.length_b   1.000
_cell.length_c   1.000
_cell.angle_alpha   90.00
_cell.angle_beta   90.00
_cell.angle_gamma   90.00
#
_symmetry.space_group_name_H-M   'P 1'
#
loop_
_entity.id
_entity.type
_entity.pdbx_description
1 polymer ?
#
loop_
_entity_poly.entity_id
_entity_poly.type
_entity_poly.pdbx_seq_one_letter_code
_entity_poly.pdbx_strand_id
1 'polypeptide(L)'
;MHVQNKLPYQIFPGIFSSIDSYGKKLVHGWFDRHGSPPPWLADLGGITGYRDPPHFSKFNVLDTETSILLTGSPDGVLIREDGSNVIVDYKTARFTEQQDELFPMYEAQVNAYAYIGERCGLSPVSGLALVYTEPVTDQTAADKDANTTGHGFLMEFSAHIVPVRLALDMVPVLLRRVREIVDLTRPPGPSQGCKDCALLENLLSVAST
;
A
#
# COMPACT_ATOMS: atom_id res chain seq x y z
N MET A 1 -17.22 -5.06 -8.16
CA MET A 1 -17.30 -6.31 -8.93
C MET A 1 -16.52 -7.38 -8.19
N HIS A 2 -17.18 -8.46 -7.73
CA HIS A 2 -16.45 -9.61 -7.22
C HIS A 2 -16.06 -10.49 -8.39
N VAL A 3 -14.78 -10.56 -8.70
CA VAL A 3 -14.26 -11.60 -9.57
C VAL A 3 -14.36 -12.91 -8.79
N GLN A 4 -15.30 -13.76 -9.15
CA GLN A 4 -15.56 -15.02 -8.43
C GLN A 4 -14.42 -16.03 -8.60
N ASN A 5 -13.60 -15.89 -9.65
CA ASN A 5 -12.47 -16.77 -9.93
C ASN A 5 -11.16 -16.00 -9.71
N LYS A 6 -10.41 -16.40 -8.70
CA LYS A 6 -9.02 -15.95 -8.48
C LYS A 6 -8.08 -16.92 -9.14
N LEU A 7 -7.03 -16.41 -9.78
CA LEU A 7 -5.91 -17.26 -10.21
C LEU A 7 -5.34 -17.99 -8.98
N PRO A 8 -5.21 -19.33 -9.02
CA PRO A 8 -5.00 -20.14 -7.82
C PRO A 8 -3.61 -20.01 -7.19
N TYR A 9 -2.72 -19.16 -7.70
CA TYR A 9 -1.30 -19.19 -7.35
C TYR A 9 -0.74 -17.93 -6.69
N GLN A 10 -1.56 -16.98 -6.30
CA GLN A 10 -1.08 -15.86 -5.48
C GLN A 10 -1.06 -16.25 -4.00
N ILE A 11 -0.05 -17.02 -3.61
CA ILE A 11 0.24 -17.23 -2.20
C ILE A 11 1.04 -16.02 -1.74
N PHE A 12 0.41 -15.15 -0.94
CA PHE A 12 1.12 -14.11 -0.20
C PHE A 12 1.73 -14.76 1.06
N PRO A 13 3.06 -14.84 1.18
CA PRO A 13 3.67 -15.47 2.36
C PRO A 13 3.28 -14.73 3.63
N GLY A 14 2.79 -15.45 4.65
CA GLY A 14 2.31 -14.87 5.91
C GLY A 14 3.35 -14.05 6.66
N ILE A 15 4.64 -14.26 6.39
CA ILE A 15 5.73 -13.49 6.99
C ILE A 15 5.62 -11.99 6.66
N PHE A 16 5.21 -11.61 5.45
CA PHE A 16 5.06 -10.21 5.07
C PHE A 16 3.96 -9.53 5.89
N SER A 17 2.83 -10.19 6.11
CA SER A 17 1.78 -9.66 6.99
C SER A 17 2.24 -9.49 8.43
N SER A 18 3.13 -10.37 8.91
CA SER A 18 3.70 -10.27 10.26
C SER A 18 4.66 -9.08 10.37
N ILE A 19 5.50 -8.86 9.36
CA ILE A 19 6.44 -7.72 9.30
C ILE A 19 5.66 -6.41 9.23
N ASP A 20 4.66 -6.32 8.36
CA ASP A 20 3.78 -5.15 8.23
C ASP A 20 3.08 -4.82 9.56
N SER A 21 2.44 -5.81 10.20
CA SER A 21 1.82 -5.63 11.50
C SER A 21 2.81 -5.19 12.58
N TYR A 22 4.03 -5.71 12.56
CA TYR A 22 5.08 -5.34 13.49
C TYR A 22 5.54 -3.90 13.26
N GLY A 23 5.77 -3.50 12.01
CA GLY A 23 6.15 -2.13 11.64
C GLY A 23 5.15 -1.09 12.11
N LYS A 24 3.85 -1.35 11.92
CA LYS A 24 2.76 -0.48 12.42
C LYS A 24 2.80 -0.34 13.95
N LYS A 25 2.95 -1.44 14.68
CA LYS A 25 3.06 -1.42 16.14
C LYS A 25 4.30 -0.67 16.62
N LEU A 26 5.41 -0.78 15.89
CA LEU A 26 6.64 -0.06 16.19
C LEU A 26 6.42 1.46 16.06
N VAL A 27 5.79 1.92 14.99
CA VAL A 27 5.48 3.34 14.77
C VAL A 27 4.55 3.86 15.87
N HIS A 28 3.42 3.19 16.11
CA HIS A 28 2.47 3.59 17.13
C HIS A 28 3.11 3.61 18.53
N GLY A 29 3.79 2.53 18.90
CA GLY A 29 4.47 2.45 20.21
C GLY A 29 5.61 3.46 20.37
N TRP A 30 6.22 3.93 19.28
CA TRP A 30 7.17 5.03 19.36
C TRP A 30 6.48 6.35 19.69
N PHE A 31 5.40 6.69 18.99
CA PHE A 31 4.59 7.87 19.30
C PHE A 31 4.10 7.85 20.73
N ASP A 32 3.57 6.72 21.21
CA ASP A 32 3.05 6.58 22.57
C ASP A 32 4.11 6.84 23.66
N ARG A 33 5.38 6.50 23.37
CA ARG A 33 6.49 6.70 24.31
C ARG A 33 7.15 8.07 24.22
N HIS A 34 7.21 8.65 23.00
CA HIS A 34 8.04 9.82 22.73
C HIS A 34 7.25 11.07 22.33
N GLY A 35 5.95 10.95 22.00
CA GLY A 35 5.12 12.06 21.52
C GLY A 35 5.57 12.66 20.19
N SER A 36 6.41 11.94 19.44
CA SER A 36 6.98 12.37 18.16
C SER A 36 7.15 11.17 17.22
N PRO A 37 7.28 11.39 15.90
CA PRO A 37 7.51 10.29 14.97
C PRO A 37 8.87 9.61 15.20
N PRO A 38 9.01 8.32 14.84
CA PRO A 38 10.32 7.71 14.75
C PRO A 38 11.25 8.54 13.85
N PRO A 39 12.56 8.63 14.15
CA PRO A 39 13.50 9.47 13.41
C PRO A 39 13.48 9.25 11.89
N TRP A 40 13.26 8.01 11.45
CA TRP A 40 13.20 7.65 10.03
C TRP A 40 11.90 8.09 9.33
N LEU A 41 10.89 8.59 10.06
CA LEU A 41 9.69 9.25 9.49
C LEU A 41 9.80 10.79 9.46
N ALA A 42 10.91 11.36 9.91
CA ALA A 42 11.09 12.81 10.00
C ALA A 42 10.94 13.53 8.65
N ASP A 43 11.31 12.88 7.55
CA ASP A 43 11.22 13.42 6.18
C ASP A 43 9.77 13.70 5.73
N LEU A 44 8.77 13.14 6.42
CA LEU A 44 7.37 13.48 6.15
C LEU A 44 6.98 14.89 6.64
N GLY A 45 7.81 15.52 7.47
CA GLY A 45 7.66 16.89 7.96
C GLY A 45 6.42 17.13 8.82
N GLY A 46 6.61 17.80 9.97
CA GLY A 46 5.52 18.29 10.82
C GLY A 46 4.56 17.23 11.36
N ILE A 47 4.97 15.97 11.45
CA ILE A 47 4.13 14.90 12.00
C ILE A 47 4.16 14.96 13.53
N THR A 48 2.97 15.01 14.14
CA THR A 48 2.79 15.11 15.59
C THR A 48 2.04 13.93 16.21
N GLY A 49 1.44 13.08 15.38
CA GLY A 49 0.65 11.96 15.87
C GLY A 49 0.24 10.99 14.79
N TYR A 50 -0.55 10.04 15.20
CA TYR A 50 -1.18 9.06 14.32
C TYR A 50 -2.64 8.83 14.73
N ARG A 51 -3.40 8.24 13.85
CA ARG A 51 -4.73 7.69 14.15
C ARG A 51 -4.93 6.36 13.45
N ASP A 52 -5.76 5.52 14.01
CA ASP A 52 -6.16 4.29 13.35
C ASP A 52 -7.00 4.61 12.11
N PRO A 53 -6.75 3.94 10.97
CA PRO A 53 -7.62 4.06 9.81
C PRO A 53 -9.04 3.64 10.17
N PRO A 54 -10.07 4.28 9.58
CA PRO A 54 -11.43 3.79 9.74
C PRO A 54 -11.57 2.34 9.28
N HIS A 55 -12.42 1.57 9.97
CA HIS A 55 -12.68 0.20 9.57
C HIS A 55 -13.13 0.12 8.10
N PHE A 56 -12.65 -0.84 7.33
CA PHE A 56 -12.89 -0.95 5.89
C PHE A 56 -14.37 -0.90 5.49
N SER A 57 -15.28 -1.40 6.35
CA SER A 57 -16.73 -1.34 6.11
C SER A 57 -17.31 0.08 6.14
N LYS A 58 -16.58 1.04 6.72
CA LYS A 58 -16.94 2.46 6.80
C LYS A 58 -16.04 3.34 5.92
N PHE A 59 -14.97 2.77 5.38
CA PHE A 59 -14.00 3.46 4.54
C PHE A 59 -14.26 3.12 3.08
N ASN A 60 -15.37 3.67 2.57
CA ASN A 60 -15.81 3.44 1.19
C ASN A 60 -16.65 4.62 0.68
N VAL A 61 -16.70 4.77 -0.62
CA VAL A 61 -17.49 5.79 -1.33
C VAL A 61 -18.16 5.14 -2.52
N LEU A 62 -19.49 5.28 -2.60
CA LEU A 62 -20.22 4.92 -3.81
C LEU A 62 -20.10 6.08 -4.81
N ASP A 63 -19.44 5.84 -5.91
CA ASP A 63 -19.43 6.76 -7.04
C ASP A 63 -20.74 6.62 -7.82
N THR A 64 -21.56 7.68 -7.78
CA THR A 64 -22.91 7.63 -8.36
C THR A 64 -22.91 7.70 -9.89
N GLU A 65 -21.85 8.27 -10.49
CA GLU A 65 -21.70 8.33 -11.95
C GLU A 65 -21.47 6.93 -12.54
N THR A 66 -20.60 6.15 -11.91
CA THR A 66 -20.22 4.84 -12.40
C THR A 66 -20.92 3.68 -11.69
N SER A 67 -21.65 3.95 -10.61
CA SER A 67 -22.21 2.95 -9.72
C SER A 67 -21.17 1.95 -9.17
N ILE A 68 -19.93 2.41 -8.96
CA ILE A 68 -18.85 1.63 -8.39
C ILE A 68 -18.70 1.99 -6.92
N LEU A 69 -18.68 0.99 -6.05
CA LEU A 69 -18.31 1.14 -4.66
C LEU A 69 -16.77 1.06 -4.55
N LEU A 70 -16.13 2.22 -4.37
CA LEU A 70 -14.70 2.29 -4.09
C LEU A 70 -14.50 2.01 -2.59
N THR A 71 -13.69 1.03 -2.26
CA THR A 71 -13.38 0.63 -0.88
C THR A 71 -11.89 0.39 -0.72
N GLY A 72 -11.38 0.54 0.48
CA GLY A 72 -9.98 0.31 0.78
C GLY A 72 -9.73 0.33 2.29
N SER A 73 -8.46 0.33 2.65
CA SER A 73 -7.99 0.58 4.02
C SER A 73 -6.54 1.02 3.92
N PRO A 74 -6.21 2.26 4.25
CA PRO A 74 -4.82 2.68 4.31
C PRO A 74 -4.11 1.95 5.44
N ASP A 75 -2.81 1.76 5.28
CA ASP A 75 -1.99 1.10 6.30
C ASP A 75 -1.77 1.97 7.52
N GLY A 76 -1.65 3.28 7.34
CA GLY A 76 -1.48 4.23 8.42
C GLY A 76 -2.00 5.62 8.04
N VAL A 77 -2.39 6.38 9.06
CA VAL A 77 -2.77 7.78 8.95
C VAL A 77 -1.97 8.55 10.00
N LEU A 78 -1.12 9.46 9.54
CA LEU A 78 -0.32 10.33 10.39
C LEU A 78 -0.98 11.71 10.43
N ILE A 79 -0.81 12.41 11.55
CA ILE A 79 -1.41 13.72 11.80
C ILE A 79 -0.30 14.77 11.79
N ARG A 80 -0.48 15.85 11.03
CA ARG A 80 0.41 17.01 11.04
C ARG A 80 0.03 18.02 12.12
N GLU A 81 0.95 18.96 12.40
CA GLU A 81 0.76 20.07 13.35
C GLU A 81 -0.48 20.92 13.04
N ASP A 82 -0.82 21.08 11.76
CA ASP A 82 -2.00 21.81 11.29
C ASP A 82 -3.31 21.00 11.36
N GLY A 83 -3.24 19.77 11.88
CA GLY A 83 -4.38 18.86 11.99
C GLY A 83 -4.72 18.12 10.69
N SER A 84 -4.01 18.37 9.61
CA SER A 84 -4.18 17.63 8.37
C SER A 84 -3.63 16.20 8.45
N ASN A 85 -4.06 15.33 7.54
CA ASN A 85 -3.70 13.93 7.53
C ASN A 85 -2.72 13.61 6.40
N VAL A 86 -1.76 12.75 6.70
CA VAL A 86 -0.87 12.10 5.72
C VAL A 86 -1.23 10.63 5.70
N ILE A 87 -1.62 10.14 4.54
CA ILE A 87 -1.87 8.71 4.33
C ILE A 87 -0.57 8.05 3.95
N VAL A 88 -0.24 6.98 4.67
CA VAL A 88 0.95 6.16 4.40
C VAL A 88 0.54 4.73 4.08
N ASP A 89 1.29 4.11 3.16
CA ASP A 89 1.14 2.72 2.80
C ASP A 89 2.52 2.05 2.90
N TYR A 90 2.61 1.01 3.73
CA TYR A 90 3.86 0.31 4.02
C TYR A 90 4.12 -0.78 2.96
N LYS A 91 5.34 -0.83 2.48
CA LYS A 91 5.80 -1.80 1.49
C LYS A 91 6.98 -2.59 2.06
N THR A 92 6.77 -3.85 2.38
CA THR A 92 7.86 -4.77 2.77
C THR A 92 8.50 -5.31 1.49
N ALA A 93 9.42 -4.55 0.92
CA ALA A 93 10.08 -4.85 -0.34
C ALA A 93 11.44 -4.16 -0.41
N ARG A 94 12.29 -4.65 -1.30
CA ARG A 94 13.54 -3.97 -1.64
C ARG A 94 13.22 -2.62 -2.29
N PHE A 95 13.85 -1.57 -1.78
CA PHE A 95 13.78 -0.25 -2.39
C PHE A 95 14.77 -0.17 -3.57
N THR A 96 14.30 0.29 -4.72
CA THR A 96 15.14 0.58 -5.88
C THR A 96 14.93 2.05 -6.25
N GLU A 97 16.02 2.79 -6.42
CA GLU A 97 15.98 4.20 -6.84
C GLU A 97 15.39 4.38 -8.25
N GLN A 98 15.42 3.34 -9.05
CA GLN A 98 14.71 3.30 -10.34
C GLN A 98 13.25 3.02 -10.03
N GLN A 99 12.38 3.89 -10.53
CA GLN A 99 10.93 3.79 -10.34
C GLN A 99 10.48 2.34 -10.53
N ASP A 100 9.94 1.78 -9.46
CA ASP A 100 9.31 0.47 -9.47
C ASP A 100 8.22 0.46 -10.56
N GLU A 101 8.20 -0.56 -11.40
CA GLU A 101 7.14 -0.76 -12.42
C GLU A 101 5.74 -0.72 -11.80
N LEU A 102 5.62 -1.01 -10.51
CA LEU A 102 4.39 -0.97 -9.74
C LEU A 102 4.02 0.43 -9.22
N PHE A 103 4.92 1.41 -9.31
CA PHE A 103 4.68 2.74 -8.76
C PHE A 103 3.37 3.40 -9.24
N PRO A 104 2.99 3.33 -10.55
CA PRO A 104 1.71 3.89 -10.99
C PRO A 104 0.50 3.24 -10.31
N MET A 105 0.58 1.95 -9.99
CA MET A 105 -0.47 1.24 -9.25
C MET A 105 -0.52 1.69 -7.80
N TYR A 106 0.62 1.89 -7.15
CA TYR A 106 0.70 2.40 -5.79
C TYR A 106 0.25 3.87 -5.70
N GLU A 107 0.61 4.71 -6.68
CA GLU A 107 0.10 6.08 -6.77
C GLU A 107 -1.44 6.10 -6.85
N ALA A 108 -2.03 5.26 -7.70
CA ALA A 108 -3.47 5.12 -7.79
C ALA A 108 -4.08 4.63 -6.47
N GLN A 109 -3.45 3.66 -5.80
CA GLN A 109 -3.89 3.09 -4.53
C GLN A 109 -3.98 4.15 -3.43
N VAL A 110 -2.89 4.89 -3.18
CA VAL A 110 -2.87 5.87 -2.07
C VAL A 110 -3.73 7.10 -2.38
N ASN A 111 -3.85 7.50 -3.66
CA ASN A 111 -4.80 8.53 -4.07
C ASN A 111 -6.26 8.09 -3.91
N ALA A 112 -6.57 6.81 -4.16
CA ALA A 112 -7.89 6.25 -3.87
C ALA A 112 -8.19 6.28 -2.35
N TYR A 113 -7.21 5.97 -1.49
CA TYR A 113 -7.38 6.11 -0.05
C TYR A 113 -7.60 7.55 0.37
N ALA A 114 -6.88 8.51 -0.20
CA ALA A 114 -7.11 9.93 0.06
C ALA A 114 -8.50 10.37 -0.40
N TYR A 115 -8.93 9.95 -1.58
CA TYR A 115 -10.25 10.25 -2.12
C TYR A 115 -11.39 9.75 -1.23
N ILE A 116 -11.25 8.53 -0.69
CA ILE A 116 -12.18 7.99 0.30
C ILE A 116 -12.07 8.78 1.61
N GLY A 117 -10.84 8.99 2.09
CA GLY A 117 -10.54 9.65 3.37
C GLY A 117 -11.14 11.04 3.48
N GLU A 118 -11.04 11.85 2.43
CA GLU A 118 -11.68 13.18 2.35
C GLU A 118 -13.19 13.13 2.59
N ARG A 119 -13.84 12.02 2.31
CA ARG A 119 -15.29 11.81 2.44
C ARG A 119 -15.69 11.00 3.69
N CYS A 120 -14.71 10.33 4.32
CA CYS A 120 -14.95 9.41 5.42
C CYS A 120 -14.24 9.84 6.72
N GLY A 121 -14.03 11.15 6.93
CA GLY A 121 -13.56 11.69 8.21
C GLY A 121 -12.05 11.83 8.35
N LEU A 122 -11.29 11.76 7.24
CA LEU A 122 -9.86 12.07 7.22
C LEU A 122 -9.55 13.41 6.52
N SER A 123 -10.55 14.26 6.31
CA SER A 123 -10.34 15.58 5.71
C SER A 123 -9.73 16.54 6.74
N PRO A 124 -8.77 17.42 6.33
CA PRO A 124 -8.12 17.43 5.04
C PRO A 124 -6.96 16.41 4.96
N VAL A 125 -6.79 15.79 3.80
CA VAL A 125 -5.59 14.99 3.47
C VAL A 125 -4.59 15.90 2.77
N SER A 126 -3.40 16.09 3.35
CA SER A 126 -2.37 16.99 2.85
C SER A 126 -1.13 16.31 2.30
N GLY A 127 -1.04 14.99 2.41
CA GLY A 127 0.12 14.25 1.93
C GLY A 127 -0.13 12.77 1.76
N LEU A 128 0.67 12.17 0.88
CA LEU A 128 0.69 10.74 0.62
C LEU A 128 2.13 10.27 0.60
N ALA A 129 2.40 9.08 1.13
CA ALA A 129 3.72 8.48 1.04
C ALA A 129 3.64 6.94 0.98
N LEU A 130 4.59 6.35 0.28
CA LEU A 130 4.95 4.95 0.42
C LEU A 130 6.12 4.87 1.38
N VAL A 131 6.07 3.92 2.30
CA VAL A 131 7.14 3.65 3.25
C VAL A 131 7.66 2.25 2.99
N TYR A 132 8.78 2.18 2.28
CA TYR A 132 9.44 0.90 2.03
C TYR A 132 10.25 0.49 3.26
N THR A 133 10.06 -0.72 3.72
CA THR A 133 10.88 -1.35 4.75
C THR A 133 11.62 -2.52 4.12
N GLU A 134 12.93 -2.35 3.97
CA GLU A 134 13.84 -3.33 3.36
C GLU A 134 14.68 -4.01 4.45
N PRO A 135 14.72 -5.36 4.51
CA PRO A 135 15.59 -6.07 5.43
C PRO A 135 17.06 -5.83 5.06
N VAL A 136 17.89 -5.51 6.07
CA VAL A 136 19.34 -5.36 5.91
C VAL A 136 19.95 -6.76 6.00
N THR A 137 20.46 -7.25 4.87
CA THR A 137 20.89 -8.66 4.74
C THR A 137 22.39 -8.80 4.39
N ASP A 138 23.15 -7.72 4.52
CA ASP A 138 24.60 -7.78 4.27
C ASP A 138 25.35 -8.44 5.43
N GLN A 139 26.61 -8.85 5.16
CA GLN A 139 27.45 -9.53 6.13
C GLN A 139 27.75 -8.64 7.35
N THR A 140 27.88 -7.32 7.16
CA THR A 140 28.16 -6.38 8.26
C THR A 140 27.02 -6.38 9.29
N ALA A 141 25.77 -6.43 8.83
CA ALA A 141 24.60 -6.54 9.72
C ALA A 141 24.56 -7.91 10.40
N ALA A 142 24.90 -8.98 9.68
CA ALA A 142 24.91 -10.34 10.22
C ALA A 142 25.99 -10.54 11.30
N ASP A 143 27.13 -9.86 11.19
CA ASP A 143 28.26 -9.97 12.13
C ASP A 143 28.06 -9.16 13.43
N LYS A 144 26.97 -8.39 13.56
CA LYS A 144 26.70 -7.64 14.78
C LYS A 144 26.28 -8.58 15.92
N ASP A 145 27.05 -8.64 17.00
CA ASP A 145 26.71 -9.41 18.21
C ASP A 145 25.30 -9.07 18.73
N ALA A 146 24.90 -7.81 18.61
CA ALA A 146 23.57 -7.34 19.01
C ALA A 146 22.41 -8.02 18.25
N ASN A 147 22.69 -8.57 17.07
CA ASN A 147 21.68 -9.27 16.27
C ASN A 147 21.53 -10.74 16.67
N THR A 148 22.37 -11.26 17.58
CA THR A 148 22.26 -12.64 18.13
C THR A 148 21.70 -12.58 19.55
N THR A 149 20.70 -13.42 19.82
CA THR A 149 20.06 -13.53 21.14
C THR A 149 20.15 -14.97 21.64
N GLY A 150 19.88 -15.21 22.91
CA GLY A 150 19.85 -16.57 23.48
C GLY A 150 18.79 -17.50 22.89
N HIS A 151 17.83 -16.97 22.13
CA HIS A 151 16.70 -17.72 21.56
C HIS A 151 16.53 -17.55 20.05
N GLY A 152 17.45 -16.83 19.38
CA GLY A 152 17.34 -16.57 17.94
C GLY A 152 18.17 -15.37 17.49
N PHE A 153 17.67 -14.64 16.50
CA PHE A 153 18.35 -13.48 15.93
C PHE A 153 17.38 -12.33 15.68
N LEU A 154 17.92 -11.14 15.60
CA LEU A 154 17.22 -9.92 15.19
C LEU A 154 17.60 -9.58 13.75
N MET A 155 16.67 -9.04 12.99
CA MET A 155 16.91 -8.52 11.66
C MET A 155 16.63 -7.02 11.65
N GLU A 156 17.59 -6.28 11.16
CA GLU A 156 17.44 -4.84 10.96
C GLU A 156 16.64 -4.57 9.68
N PHE A 157 15.91 -3.48 9.68
CA PHE A 157 15.23 -2.97 8.50
C PHE A 157 15.62 -1.51 8.29
N SER A 158 15.94 -1.15 7.05
CA SER A 158 16.02 0.24 6.61
C SER A 158 14.66 0.72 6.13
N ALA A 159 14.36 2.00 6.34
CA ALA A 159 13.14 2.62 5.87
C ALA A 159 13.46 3.66 4.80
N HIS A 160 12.71 3.64 3.69
CA HIS A 160 12.82 4.61 2.60
C HIS A 160 11.44 5.21 2.36
N ILE A 161 11.36 6.54 2.45
CA ILE A 161 10.12 7.28 2.26
C ILE A 161 10.06 7.82 0.85
N VAL A 162 8.99 7.48 0.15
CA VAL A 162 8.71 7.97 -1.20
C VAL A 162 7.45 8.82 -1.15
N PRO A 163 7.57 10.15 -1.17
CA PRO A 163 6.41 11.03 -1.28
C PRO A 163 5.64 10.75 -2.57
N VAL A 164 4.33 10.70 -2.49
CA VAL A 164 3.45 10.50 -3.64
C VAL A 164 2.65 11.77 -3.89
N ARG A 165 2.49 12.15 -5.14
CA ARG A 165 1.69 13.31 -5.52
C ARG A 165 0.22 13.10 -5.15
N LEU A 166 -0.35 14.05 -4.42
CA LEU A 166 -1.78 14.10 -4.14
C LEU A 166 -2.53 14.58 -5.41
N ALA A 167 -3.31 13.70 -6.01
CA ALA A 167 -4.00 13.91 -7.28
C ALA A 167 -5.39 13.25 -7.25
N LEU A 168 -6.29 13.76 -6.42
CA LEU A 168 -7.62 13.18 -6.20
C LEU A 168 -8.47 13.15 -7.47
N ASP A 169 -8.21 14.02 -8.43
CA ASP A 169 -8.90 14.12 -9.71
C ASP A 169 -8.66 12.91 -10.62
N MET A 170 -7.59 12.17 -10.40
CA MET A 170 -7.35 10.92 -11.13
C MET A 170 -8.36 9.82 -10.79
N VAL A 171 -8.91 9.82 -9.56
CA VAL A 171 -9.74 8.71 -9.08
C VAL A 171 -11.07 8.59 -9.86
N PRO A 172 -11.85 9.66 -10.09
CA PRO A 172 -13.03 9.56 -10.94
C PRO A 172 -12.74 9.11 -12.37
N VAL A 173 -11.59 9.50 -12.93
CA VAL A 173 -11.16 9.05 -14.26
C VAL A 173 -10.92 7.53 -14.28
N LEU A 174 -10.23 7.02 -13.25
CA LEU A 174 -10.01 5.59 -13.11
C LEU A 174 -11.32 4.81 -12.91
N LEU A 175 -12.26 5.35 -12.14
CA LEU A 175 -13.58 4.71 -11.93
C LEU A 175 -14.38 4.62 -13.24
N ARG A 176 -14.39 5.67 -14.06
CA ARG A 176 -14.99 5.60 -15.41
C ARG A 176 -14.32 4.52 -16.27
N ARG A 177 -12.99 4.45 -16.24
CA ARG A 177 -12.27 3.42 -17.00
C ARG A 177 -12.59 2.00 -16.51
N VAL A 178 -12.73 1.80 -15.20
CA VAL A 178 -13.19 0.52 -14.63
C VAL A 178 -14.60 0.19 -15.12
N ARG A 179 -15.51 1.18 -15.16
CA ARG A 179 -16.88 0.97 -15.66
C ARG A 179 -16.88 0.57 -17.13
N GLU A 180 -16.11 1.25 -17.96
CA GLU A 180 -15.94 0.88 -19.37
C GLU A 180 -15.49 -0.58 -19.55
N ILE A 181 -14.52 -1.02 -18.72
CA ILE A 181 -14.02 -2.41 -18.77
C ILE A 181 -15.10 -3.41 -18.31
N VAL A 182 -15.84 -3.06 -17.25
CA VAL A 182 -16.91 -3.92 -16.73
C VAL A 182 -18.05 -4.12 -17.73
N ASP A 183 -18.34 -3.09 -18.51
CA ASP A 183 -19.44 -3.10 -19.48
C ASP A 183 -19.05 -3.75 -20.84
N LEU A 184 -17.78 -4.17 -20.99
CA LEU A 184 -17.36 -4.92 -22.17
C LEU A 184 -18.09 -6.26 -22.26
N THR A 185 -18.55 -6.60 -23.44
CA THR A 185 -19.19 -7.91 -23.74
C THR A 185 -18.18 -9.06 -23.76
N ARG A 186 -16.90 -8.76 -23.90
CA ARG A 186 -15.78 -9.70 -23.88
C ARG A 186 -14.64 -9.11 -23.07
N PRO A 187 -13.81 -9.95 -22.41
CA PRO A 187 -12.61 -9.47 -21.73
C PRO A 187 -11.72 -8.65 -22.69
N PRO A 188 -11.03 -7.62 -22.18
CA PRO A 188 -10.04 -6.91 -22.98
C PRO A 188 -8.94 -7.88 -23.44
N GLY A 189 -8.36 -7.61 -24.61
CA GLY A 189 -7.20 -8.37 -25.08
C GLY A 189 -6.01 -8.25 -24.10
N PRO A 190 -5.05 -9.18 -24.16
CA PRO A 190 -3.87 -9.14 -23.31
C PRO A 190 -3.04 -7.89 -23.59
N SER A 191 -2.54 -7.26 -22.54
CA SER A 191 -1.55 -6.20 -22.69
C SER A 191 -0.22 -6.78 -23.20
N GLN A 192 0.49 -6.03 -24.01
CA GLN A 192 1.80 -6.44 -24.52
C GLN A 192 2.75 -6.76 -23.34
N GLY A 193 3.33 -7.95 -23.34
CA GLY A 193 4.27 -8.41 -22.30
C GLY A 193 3.61 -8.84 -20.99
N CYS A 194 2.28 -8.91 -20.92
CA CYS A 194 1.57 -9.36 -19.72
C CYS A 194 1.81 -10.85 -19.45
N LYS A 195 2.61 -11.15 -18.42
CA LYS A 195 2.96 -12.53 -18.03
C LYS A 195 1.73 -13.32 -17.53
N ASP A 196 0.81 -12.66 -16.83
CA ASP A 196 -0.40 -13.29 -16.31
C ASP A 196 -1.36 -13.67 -17.43
N CYS A 197 -1.47 -12.82 -18.48
CA CYS A 197 -2.25 -13.15 -19.66
C CYS A 197 -1.65 -14.34 -20.41
N ALA A 198 -0.34 -14.36 -20.61
CA ALA A 198 0.35 -15.48 -21.26
C ALA A 198 0.20 -16.78 -20.46
N LEU A 199 0.27 -16.71 -19.14
CA LEU A 199 0.03 -17.86 -18.27
C LEU A 199 -1.41 -18.38 -18.40
N LEU A 200 -2.40 -17.47 -18.42
CA LEU A 200 -3.81 -17.84 -18.59
C LEU A 200 -4.04 -18.53 -19.94
N GLU A 201 -3.49 -18.00 -21.05
CA GLU A 201 -3.59 -18.59 -22.36
C GLU A 201 -2.98 -20.01 -22.40
N ASN A 202 -1.81 -20.19 -21.78
CA ASN A 202 -1.18 -21.50 -21.67
C ASN A 202 -2.04 -22.49 -20.88
N LEU A 203 -2.63 -22.07 -19.75
CA LEU A 203 -3.52 -22.92 -18.95
C LEU A 203 -4.78 -23.32 -19.73
N LEU A 204 -5.37 -22.40 -20.46
CA LEU A 204 -6.54 -22.67 -21.31
C LEU A 204 -6.21 -23.64 -22.42
N SER A 205 -5.02 -23.53 -23.03
CA SER A 205 -4.59 -24.47 -24.08
C SER A 205 -4.43 -25.89 -23.58
N VAL A 206 -3.86 -26.05 -22.37
CA VAL A 206 -3.71 -27.37 -21.72
C VAL A 206 -5.07 -27.96 -21.32
N ALA A 207 -6.01 -27.13 -20.85
CA ALA A 207 -7.34 -27.60 -20.46
C ALA A 207 -8.24 -27.98 -21.65
N SER A 208 -7.85 -27.61 -22.86
CA SER A 208 -8.61 -27.89 -24.10
C SER A 208 -8.10 -29.12 -24.86
N THR A 209 -7.03 -29.77 -24.34
CA THR A 209 -6.47 -31.05 -24.82
C THR A 209 -7.00 -32.20 -23.99
#